data_0b272c8b6b26ad106e972b9e31158691
#
_entry.id   0b272c8b6b26ad106e972b9e31158691
#
_cell.length_a   1.000
_cell.length_b   1.000
_cell.length_c   1.000
_cell.angle_alpha   90.00
_cell.angle_beta   90.00
_cell.angle_gamma   90.00
#
_symmetry.space_group_name_H-M   'P 1'
#
loop_
_entity.id
_entity.type
_entity.pdbx_description
1 polymer ?
#
loop_
_entity_poly.entity_id
_entity_poly.type
_entity_poly.pdbx_seq_one_letter_code
_entity_poly.pdbx_strand_id
1 'polypeptide(L)'
;MISNSTQVRLKHLLSVESLTDQEVMGLIHRGQAFKYGAKWAPEKEQYFATNLFFENSTRTHKSFEVAEKKLGIEVLPFDTDTSSVQKGETLYDTVLTMSAIGVDVAVIRHSDENYYEQLVQSPTIHCSIINGGDGSGQHPTQCLLDLLTIYEEFGTFEHLKVAIIGDITHSRVAKSNMQMLKRLGAQVYFSGPENWYDPAFEAYGHYLPIDDLVGEVDVLMMLRVQHERHDNHESFSKEEYHQKHGLTVERAARMAERAIIMHPAPVNRDVEIADSLVESSQSRIVTQMSNGVFVRMAILEAVLTSH
;
A
#
# COMPACT_ATOMS: atom_id res chain seq x y z
N MET A 1 27.21 -3.67 -13.32
CA MET A 1 26.65 -4.97 -13.80
C MET A 1 25.33 -5.14 -13.09
N ILE A 2 24.21 -4.94 -13.78
CA ILE A 2 22.87 -5.17 -13.21
C ILE A 2 22.76 -6.69 -13.12
N SER A 3 22.78 -7.21 -11.89
CA SER A 3 22.52 -8.61 -11.57
C SER A 3 21.23 -9.02 -12.33
N ASN A 4 21.25 -10.20 -12.97
CA ASN A 4 20.04 -10.86 -13.48
C ASN A 4 19.05 -11.02 -12.33
N SER A 5 18.24 -9.99 -12.07
CA SER A 5 17.11 -10.13 -11.17
C SER A 5 16.16 -11.10 -11.83
N THR A 6 15.99 -12.27 -11.25
CA THR A 6 15.02 -13.27 -11.67
C THR A 6 13.68 -12.56 -11.81
N GLN A 7 13.09 -12.59 -13.00
CA GLN A 7 11.80 -11.97 -13.27
C GLN A 7 10.76 -12.59 -12.33
N VAL A 8 10.09 -11.75 -11.55
CA VAL A 8 9.03 -12.20 -10.65
C VAL A 8 7.83 -12.65 -11.47
N ARG A 9 7.28 -13.81 -11.13
CA ARG A 9 6.07 -14.36 -11.76
C ARG A 9 5.09 -14.72 -10.67
N LEU A 10 3.89 -14.15 -10.73
CA LEU A 10 2.82 -14.36 -9.77
C LEU A 10 1.54 -14.71 -10.51
N LYS A 11 0.77 -15.68 -10.01
CA LYS A 11 -0.57 -15.91 -10.53
C LYS A 11 -1.54 -14.81 -10.08
N HIS A 12 -1.43 -14.39 -8.81
CA HIS A 12 -2.24 -13.37 -8.18
C HIS A 12 -1.38 -12.57 -7.20
N LEU A 13 -1.81 -11.36 -6.80
CA LEU A 13 -1.27 -10.65 -5.65
C LEU A 13 -2.39 -10.37 -4.64
N LEU A 14 -2.49 -11.19 -3.60
CA LEU A 14 -3.59 -11.15 -2.62
C LEU A 14 -3.17 -10.52 -1.30
N SER A 15 -2.00 -10.86 -0.79
CA SER A 15 -1.42 -10.32 0.43
C SER A 15 0.11 -10.23 0.33
N VAL A 16 0.75 -9.45 1.18
CA VAL A 16 2.23 -9.43 1.27
C VAL A 16 2.77 -10.68 1.96
N GLU A 17 1.97 -11.33 2.79
CA GLU A 17 2.36 -12.55 3.51
C GLU A 17 2.64 -13.72 2.57
N SER A 18 1.92 -13.76 1.42
CA SER A 18 2.08 -14.82 0.42
C SER A 18 3.34 -14.67 -0.43
N LEU A 19 4.01 -13.52 -0.39
CA LEU A 19 5.23 -13.26 -1.14
C LEU A 19 6.46 -13.74 -0.36
N THR A 20 7.41 -14.33 -1.06
CA THR A 20 8.77 -14.57 -0.54
C THR A 20 9.56 -13.26 -0.50
N ASP A 21 10.64 -13.20 0.29
CA ASP A 21 11.52 -12.03 0.34
C ASP A 21 12.13 -11.72 -1.03
N GLN A 22 12.44 -12.76 -1.80
CA GLN A 22 12.97 -12.64 -3.15
C GLN A 22 11.95 -12.00 -4.11
N GLU A 23 10.67 -12.37 -4.02
CA GLU A 23 9.59 -11.77 -4.82
C GLU A 23 9.36 -10.31 -4.42
N VAL A 24 9.35 -10.00 -3.12
CA VAL A 24 9.25 -8.63 -2.63
C VAL A 24 10.37 -7.77 -3.18
N MET A 25 11.63 -8.19 -3.01
CA MET A 25 12.78 -7.46 -3.51
C MET A 25 12.79 -7.38 -5.04
N GLY A 26 12.37 -8.43 -5.72
CA GLY A 26 12.23 -8.44 -7.18
C GLY A 26 11.22 -7.40 -7.68
N LEU A 27 10.06 -7.28 -7.03
CA LEU A 27 9.05 -6.26 -7.34
C LEU A 27 9.56 -4.84 -7.07
N ILE A 28 10.28 -4.63 -5.96
CA ILE A 28 10.89 -3.34 -5.61
C ILE A 28 11.92 -2.93 -6.67
N HIS A 29 12.87 -3.82 -7.00
CA HIS A 29 13.89 -3.54 -8.03
C HIS A 29 13.26 -3.32 -9.41
N ARG A 30 12.22 -4.07 -9.75
CA ARG A 30 11.53 -3.91 -11.03
C ARG A 30 10.74 -2.60 -11.09
N GLY A 31 10.07 -2.20 -10.01
CA GLY A 31 9.44 -0.89 -9.89
C GLY A 31 10.45 0.24 -10.05
N GLN A 32 11.60 0.14 -9.39
CA GLN A 32 12.70 1.08 -9.56
C GLN A 32 13.21 1.13 -11.01
N ALA A 33 13.38 -0.02 -11.66
CA ALA A 33 13.80 -0.09 -13.06
C ALA A 33 12.78 0.62 -13.98
N PHE A 34 11.47 0.44 -13.78
CA PHE A 34 10.44 1.16 -14.53
C PHE A 34 10.52 2.68 -14.31
N LYS A 35 10.79 3.11 -13.09
CA LYS A 35 10.99 4.53 -12.77
C LYS A 35 12.13 5.13 -13.56
N TYR A 36 13.18 4.37 -13.81
CA TYR A 36 14.34 4.78 -14.62
C TYR A 36 14.25 4.41 -16.10
N GLY A 37 13.07 4.13 -16.61
CA GLY A 37 12.80 3.98 -18.04
C GLY A 37 12.90 2.57 -18.61
N ALA A 38 13.00 1.54 -17.77
CA ALA A 38 12.87 0.16 -18.25
C ALA A 38 11.52 -0.05 -18.93
N LYS A 39 11.51 -0.97 -19.90
CA LYS A 39 10.29 -1.31 -20.65
C LYS A 39 9.88 -2.75 -20.34
N TRP A 40 8.60 -3.00 -20.44
CA TRP A 40 8.03 -4.34 -20.49
C TRP A 40 8.03 -4.85 -21.95
N ALA A 41 8.30 -6.13 -22.12
CA ALA A 41 8.13 -6.84 -23.39
C ALA A 41 6.96 -7.82 -23.20
N PRO A 42 5.72 -7.43 -23.57
CA PRO A 42 4.55 -8.27 -23.38
C PRO A 42 4.59 -9.52 -24.29
N GLU A 43 4.09 -10.64 -23.79
CA GLU A 43 4.00 -11.90 -24.55
C GLU A 43 2.79 -11.93 -25.51
N LYS A 44 1.75 -11.14 -25.22
CA LYS A 44 0.56 -10.95 -26.07
C LYS A 44 0.58 -9.57 -26.71
N GLU A 45 -0.01 -9.44 -27.87
CA GLU A 45 -0.19 -8.16 -28.57
C GLU A 45 -1.04 -7.18 -27.74
N GLN A 46 -2.07 -7.69 -27.06
CA GLN A 46 -2.97 -6.89 -26.24
C GLN A 46 -3.34 -7.61 -24.94
N TYR A 47 -3.32 -6.87 -23.83
CA TYR A 47 -3.86 -7.28 -22.54
C TYR A 47 -5.01 -6.38 -22.14
N PHE A 48 -6.01 -6.93 -21.43
CA PHE A 48 -7.15 -6.22 -20.88
C PHE A 48 -7.15 -6.27 -19.36
N ALA A 49 -7.35 -5.11 -18.73
CA ALA A 49 -7.51 -4.98 -17.29
C ALA A 49 -8.88 -4.39 -16.94
N THR A 50 -9.37 -4.68 -15.76
CA THR A 50 -10.51 -3.98 -15.17
C THR A 50 -10.23 -3.63 -13.71
N ASN A 51 -10.70 -2.45 -13.28
CA ASN A 51 -10.51 -1.93 -11.93
C ASN A 51 -11.87 -1.90 -11.22
N LEU A 52 -12.12 -2.92 -10.38
CA LEU A 52 -13.39 -3.14 -9.66
C LEU A 52 -13.29 -2.55 -8.24
N PHE A 53 -13.58 -1.27 -8.10
CA PHE A 53 -13.48 -0.55 -6.83
C PHE A 53 -14.87 -0.37 -6.20
N PHE A 54 -15.19 -1.20 -5.22
CA PHE A 54 -16.43 -1.13 -4.44
C PHE A 54 -16.33 -0.21 -3.21
N GLU A 55 -15.12 0.25 -2.90
CA GLU A 55 -14.86 1.32 -1.94
C GLU A 55 -14.19 2.51 -2.64
N ASN A 56 -14.52 3.72 -2.22
CA ASN A 56 -13.90 4.94 -2.76
C ASN A 56 -12.39 4.97 -2.54
N SER A 57 -11.63 5.06 -3.61
CA SER A 57 -10.17 5.16 -3.57
C SER A 57 -9.60 5.80 -4.83
N THR A 58 -9.63 7.12 -4.89
CA THR A 58 -9.14 7.87 -6.06
C THR A 58 -7.67 7.57 -6.35
N ARG A 59 -6.80 7.60 -5.34
CA ARG A 59 -5.35 7.41 -5.54
C ARG A 59 -4.99 6.03 -6.06
N THR A 60 -5.44 4.98 -5.38
CA THR A 60 -5.13 3.59 -5.79
C THR A 60 -5.70 3.31 -7.18
N HIS A 61 -6.96 3.66 -7.42
CA HIS A 61 -7.64 3.47 -8.71
C HIS A 61 -6.88 4.18 -9.84
N LYS A 62 -6.67 5.50 -9.73
CA LYS A 62 -5.99 6.27 -10.78
C LYS A 62 -4.53 5.90 -10.95
N SER A 63 -3.85 5.46 -9.89
CA SER A 63 -2.49 4.97 -9.99
C SER A 63 -2.40 3.65 -10.78
N PHE A 64 -3.36 2.74 -10.62
CA PHE A 64 -3.46 1.54 -11.47
C PHE A 64 -3.75 1.90 -12.92
N GLU A 65 -4.73 2.77 -13.18
CA GLU A 65 -5.01 3.21 -14.57
C GLU A 65 -3.78 3.81 -15.25
N VAL A 66 -2.97 4.60 -14.54
CA VAL A 66 -1.74 5.17 -15.10
C VAL A 66 -0.71 4.06 -15.34
N ALA A 67 -0.55 3.11 -14.42
CA ALA A 67 0.37 1.99 -14.57
C ALA A 67 0.01 1.10 -15.77
N GLU A 68 -1.26 0.75 -15.89
CA GLU A 68 -1.82 -0.04 -17.00
C GLU A 68 -1.57 0.63 -18.35
N LYS A 69 -1.89 1.92 -18.47
CA LYS A 69 -1.65 2.70 -19.69
C LYS A 69 -0.17 2.82 -20.04
N LYS A 70 0.72 2.97 -19.05
CA LYS A 70 2.17 2.99 -19.28
C LYS A 70 2.70 1.65 -19.81
N LEU A 71 2.05 0.55 -19.48
CA LEU A 71 2.37 -0.79 -19.97
C LEU A 71 1.66 -1.14 -21.28
N GLY A 72 0.79 -0.28 -21.81
CA GLY A 72 0.01 -0.56 -23.01
C GLY A 72 -1.16 -1.52 -22.79
N ILE A 73 -1.61 -1.67 -21.55
CA ILE A 73 -2.76 -2.50 -21.18
C ILE A 73 -4.04 -1.69 -21.41
N GLU A 74 -5.02 -2.25 -22.10
CA GLU A 74 -6.34 -1.66 -22.30
C GLU A 74 -7.17 -1.81 -21.03
N VAL A 75 -7.66 -0.70 -20.50
CA VAL A 75 -8.47 -0.67 -19.28
C VAL A 75 -9.94 -0.62 -19.65
N LEU A 76 -10.69 -1.67 -19.33
CA LEU A 76 -12.13 -1.68 -19.45
C LEU A 76 -12.74 -0.94 -18.26
N PRO A 77 -13.45 0.18 -18.48
CA PRO A 77 -14.03 0.95 -17.40
C PRO A 77 -15.14 0.15 -16.71
N PHE A 78 -15.19 0.24 -15.39
CA PHE A 78 -16.26 -0.34 -14.57
C PHE A 78 -16.74 0.70 -13.56
N ASP A 79 -18.06 0.87 -13.53
CA ASP A 79 -18.72 1.79 -12.62
C ASP A 79 -19.75 1.01 -11.78
N THR A 80 -19.52 0.93 -10.49
CA THR A 80 -20.40 0.23 -9.56
C THR A 80 -21.82 0.79 -9.53
N ASP A 81 -21.97 2.10 -9.75
CA ASP A 81 -23.28 2.78 -9.67
C ASP A 81 -24.16 2.52 -10.89
N THR A 82 -23.57 2.14 -12.02
CA THR A 82 -24.29 1.87 -13.28
C THR A 82 -24.22 0.42 -13.74
N SER A 83 -23.53 -0.45 -13.00
CA SER A 83 -23.33 -1.86 -13.34
C SER A 83 -24.46 -2.77 -12.86
N SER A 84 -24.37 -4.05 -13.25
CA SER A 84 -25.29 -5.11 -12.81
C SER A 84 -25.25 -5.35 -11.29
N VAL A 85 -24.26 -4.86 -10.57
CA VAL A 85 -24.18 -4.85 -9.12
C VAL A 85 -25.44 -4.21 -8.51
N GLN A 86 -25.97 -3.15 -9.14
CA GLN A 86 -27.24 -2.52 -8.72
C GLN A 86 -28.47 -3.44 -8.87
N LYS A 87 -28.34 -4.52 -9.63
CA LYS A 87 -29.39 -5.55 -9.79
C LYS A 87 -29.17 -6.76 -8.89
N GLY A 88 -28.19 -6.71 -7.96
CA GLY A 88 -27.85 -7.78 -7.04
C GLY A 88 -26.85 -8.79 -7.57
N GLU A 89 -26.08 -8.47 -8.64
CA GLU A 89 -24.97 -9.32 -9.11
C GLU A 89 -23.88 -9.38 -8.04
N THR A 90 -23.40 -10.58 -7.75
CA THR A 90 -22.33 -10.78 -6.76
C THR A 90 -20.97 -10.39 -7.32
N LEU A 91 -19.99 -10.11 -6.43
CA LEU A 91 -18.60 -9.93 -6.84
C LEU A 91 -18.09 -11.11 -7.67
N TYR A 92 -18.44 -12.34 -7.24
CA TYR A 92 -18.04 -13.56 -7.94
C TYR A 92 -18.54 -13.55 -9.39
N ASP A 93 -19.83 -13.28 -9.62
CA ASP A 93 -20.43 -13.27 -10.96
C ASP A 93 -19.87 -12.15 -11.84
N THR A 94 -19.60 -10.99 -11.24
CA THR A 94 -18.93 -9.87 -11.93
C THR A 94 -17.55 -10.28 -12.43
N VAL A 95 -16.72 -10.86 -11.56
CA VAL A 95 -15.35 -11.30 -11.94
C VAL A 95 -15.39 -12.47 -12.93
N LEU A 96 -16.32 -13.42 -12.75
CA LEU A 96 -16.56 -14.51 -13.69
C LEU A 96 -16.89 -13.97 -15.09
N THR A 97 -17.77 -12.98 -15.17
CA THR A 97 -18.13 -12.32 -16.44
C THR A 97 -16.91 -11.65 -17.07
N MET A 98 -16.15 -10.85 -16.31
CA MET A 98 -14.94 -10.18 -16.81
C MET A 98 -13.91 -11.20 -17.33
N SER A 99 -13.68 -12.27 -16.58
CA SER A 99 -12.78 -13.35 -17.00
C SER A 99 -13.25 -14.05 -18.28
N ALA A 100 -14.56 -14.34 -18.39
CA ALA A 100 -15.14 -15.03 -19.54
C ALA A 100 -15.09 -14.20 -20.83
N ILE A 101 -15.15 -12.87 -20.75
CA ILE A 101 -15.04 -11.99 -21.93
C ILE A 101 -13.59 -11.65 -22.31
N GLY A 102 -12.59 -12.16 -21.58
CA GLY A 102 -11.19 -12.05 -21.96
C GLY A 102 -10.38 -10.99 -21.19
N VAL A 103 -10.85 -10.53 -20.02
CA VAL A 103 -10.02 -9.71 -19.12
C VAL A 103 -8.89 -10.59 -18.57
N ASP A 104 -7.66 -10.10 -18.66
CA ASP A 104 -6.45 -10.81 -18.21
C ASP A 104 -6.17 -10.55 -16.71
N VAL A 105 -6.50 -9.35 -16.21
CA VAL A 105 -6.27 -8.97 -14.81
C VAL A 105 -7.41 -8.11 -14.26
N ALA A 106 -7.87 -8.46 -13.06
CA ALA A 106 -8.83 -7.66 -12.29
C ALA A 106 -8.17 -7.12 -11.03
N VAL A 107 -8.14 -5.79 -10.89
CA VAL A 107 -7.74 -5.11 -9.66
C VAL A 107 -9.00 -4.85 -8.85
N ILE A 108 -9.08 -5.42 -7.66
CA ILE A 108 -10.32 -5.39 -6.87
C ILE A 108 -10.06 -4.73 -5.52
N ARG A 109 -10.93 -3.80 -5.13
CA ARG A 109 -11.00 -3.23 -3.79
C ARG A 109 -12.39 -3.42 -3.23
N HIS A 110 -12.49 -4.09 -2.09
CA HIS A 110 -13.75 -4.48 -1.47
C HIS A 110 -13.75 -4.21 0.04
N SER A 111 -14.93 -4.07 0.65
CA SER A 111 -15.11 -3.91 2.09
C SER A 111 -14.88 -5.20 2.88
N ASP A 112 -15.13 -6.35 2.27
CA ASP A 112 -14.99 -7.65 2.91
C ASP A 112 -13.53 -8.07 2.94
N GLU A 113 -13.11 -8.63 4.06
CA GLU A 113 -11.79 -9.25 4.17
C GLU A 113 -11.76 -10.59 3.42
N ASN A 114 -10.61 -10.89 2.80
CA ASN A 114 -10.38 -12.15 2.08
C ASN A 114 -11.41 -12.43 0.96
N TYR A 115 -12.09 -11.42 0.41
CA TYR A 115 -13.09 -11.56 -0.66
C TYR A 115 -12.58 -12.38 -1.84
N TYR A 116 -11.27 -12.40 -2.05
CA TYR A 116 -10.61 -13.05 -3.18
C TYR A 116 -10.54 -14.56 -3.07
N GLU A 117 -10.72 -15.16 -1.90
CA GLU A 117 -10.56 -16.62 -1.71
C GLU A 117 -11.43 -17.42 -2.66
N GLN A 118 -12.72 -17.11 -2.75
CA GLN A 118 -13.65 -17.79 -3.66
C GLN A 118 -13.31 -17.56 -5.14
N LEU A 119 -12.70 -16.42 -5.48
CA LEU A 119 -12.34 -16.07 -6.86
C LEU A 119 -11.16 -16.91 -7.34
N VAL A 120 -10.10 -17.01 -6.51
CA VAL A 120 -8.89 -17.75 -6.90
C VAL A 120 -9.04 -19.27 -6.81
N GLN A 121 -10.06 -19.77 -6.09
CA GLN A 121 -10.42 -21.19 -6.04
C GLN A 121 -11.35 -21.61 -7.18
N SER A 122 -11.90 -20.65 -7.93
CA SER A 122 -12.81 -20.94 -9.03
C SER A 122 -12.11 -21.68 -10.17
N PRO A 123 -12.71 -22.78 -10.70
CA PRO A 123 -12.17 -23.49 -11.86
C PRO A 123 -12.40 -22.74 -13.18
N THR A 124 -13.20 -21.69 -13.20
CA THR A 124 -13.65 -20.97 -14.40
C THR A 124 -13.22 -19.50 -14.45
N ILE A 125 -12.70 -18.94 -13.35
CA ILE A 125 -12.08 -17.63 -13.35
C ILE A 125 -10.60 -17.80 -13.67
N HIS A 126 -10.18 -17.29 -14.81
CA HIS A 126 -8.80 -17.44 -15.33
C HIS A 126 -7.99 -16.14 -15.21
N CYS A 127 -8.62 -14.97 -15.07
CA CYS A 127 -7.91 -13.72 -14.92
C CYS A 127 -7.10 -13.66 -13.61
N SER A 128 -6.00 -12.97 -13.65
CA SER A 128 -5.22 -12.65 -12.45
C SER A 128 -5.99 -11.71 -11.54
N ILE A 129 -5.88 -11.91 -10.22
CA ILE A 129 -6.50 -11.05 -9.20
C ILE A 129 -5.42 -10.28 -8.47
N ILE A 130 -5.58 -8.95 -8.41
CA ILE A 130 -4.76 -8.06 -7.60
C ILE A 130 -5.63 -7.43 -6.51
N ASN A 131 -5.25 -7.64 -5.25
CA ASN A 131 -5.92 -7.03 -4.12
C ASN A 131 -5.56 -5.53 -4.02
N GLY A 132 -6.52 -4.66 -4.33
CA GLY A 132 -6.44 -3.20 -4.19
C GLY A 132 -6.77 -2.68 -2.79
N GLY A 133 -7.04 -3.58 -1.84
CA GLY A 133 -7.40 -3.35 -0.45
C GLY A 133 -8.67 -4.12 -0.07
N ASP A 134 -8.61 -4.88 1.01
CA ASP A 134 -9.71 -5.67 1.55
C ASP A 134 -10.04 -5.26 2.99
N GLY A 135 -11.23 -4.77 3.22
CA GLY A 135 -11.74 -4.39 4.54
C GLY A 135 -10.73 -3.68 5.44
N SER A 136 -10.45 -4.25 6.61
CA SER A 136 -9.38 -3.88 7.55
C SER A 136 -8.16 -4.83 7.47
N GLY A 137 -8.12 -5.74 6.48
CA GLY A 137 -7.10 -6.76 6.31
C GLY A 137 -5.81 -6.25 5.71
N GLN A 138 -5.64 -6.37 4.39
CA GLN A 138 -4.38 -6.13 3.68
C GLN A 138 -4.48 -5.00 2.64
N HIS A 139 -3.37 -4.32 2.41
CA HIS A 139 -3.19 -3.43 1.26
C HIS A 139 -1.80 -3.66 0.63
N PRO A 140 -1.62 -4.80 -0.09
CA PRO A 140 -0.29 -5.24 -0.51
C PRO A 140 0.43 -4.24 -1.41
N THR A 141 -0.28 -3.57 -2.32
CA THR A 141 0.36 -2.62 -3.24
C THR A 141 0.81 -1.34 -2.54
N GLN A 142 0.14 -0.95 -1.44
CA GLN A 142 0.59 0.17 -0.60
C GLN A 142 1.86 -0.22 0.16
N CYS A 143 1.89 -1.39 0.78
CA CYS A 143 3.09 -1.87 1.45
C CYS A 143 4.29 -1.88 0.50
N LEU A 144 4.14 -2.42 -0.70
CA LEU A 144 5.24 -2.50 -1.68
C LEU A 144 5.73 -1.13 -2.16
N LEU A 145 4.84 -0.13 -2.33
CA LEU A 145 5.28 1.23 -2.68
C LEU A 145 5.97 1.94 -1.51
N ASP A 146 5.54 1.67 -0.27
CA ASP A 146 6.20 2.18 0.92
C ASP A 146 7.60 1.58 1.05
N LEU A 147 7.75 0.27 0.83
CA LEU A 147 9.04 -0.40 0.81
C LEU A 147 9.96 0.12 -0.30
N LEU A 148 9.45 0.34 -1.52
CA LEU A 148 10.25 0.97 -2.59
C LEU A 148 10.75 2.34 -2.17
N THR A 149 9.90 3.15 -1.54
CA THR A 149 10.27 4.50 -1.09
C THR A 149 11.38 4.46 -0.03
N ILE A 150 11.28 3.55 0.94
CA ILE A 150 12.33 3.33 1.95
C ILE A 150 13.62 2.83 1.29
N TYR A 151 13.52 1.86 0.39
CA TYR A 151 14.68 1.28 -0.29
C TYR A 151 15.43 2.29 -1.16
N GLU A 152 14.74 3.23 -1.80
CA GLU A 152 15.37 4.30 -2.58
C GLU A 152 16.21 5.25 -1.71
N GLU A 153 15.81 5.48 -0.46
CA GLU A 153 16.52 6.37 0.46
C GLU A 153 17.71 5.68 1.15
N PHE A 154 17.55 4.43 1.56
CA PHE A 154 18.50 3.75 2.44
C PHE A 154 19.27 2.59 1.79
N GLY A 155 18.76 2.01 0.71
CA GLY A 155 19.37 0.88 -0.01
C GLY A 155 19.29 -0.45 0.73
N THR A 156 18.69 -0.49 1.92
CA THR A 156 18.52 -1.67 2.78
C THR A 156 17.31 -1.48 3.70
N PHE A 157 16.84 -2.58 4.28
CA PHE A 157 15.89 -2.55 5.41
C PHE A 157 16.55 -3.00 6.71
N GLU A 158 17.68 -3.72 6.60
CA GLU A 158 18.36 -4.25 7.79
C GLU A 158 18.79 -3.13 8.72
N HIS A 159 18.40 -3.28 10.00
CA HIS A 159 18.70 -2.37 11.11
C HIS A 159 18.08 -0.97 11.01
N LEU A 160 17.28 -0.66 9.95
CA LEU A 160 16.55 0.59 9.92
C LEU A 160 15.53 0.65 11.07
N LYS A 161 15.45 1.79 11.72
CA LYS A 161 14.44 2.08 12.74
C LYS A 161 13.25 2.76 12.08
N VAL A 162 12.11 2.10 12.08
CA VAL A 162 10.88 2.58 11.43
C VAL A 162 9.78 2.74 12.47
N ALA A 163 9.29 3.95 12.67
CA ALA A 163 8.14 4.22 13.51
C ALA A 163 6.86 4.30 12.69
N ILE A 164 5.84 3.53 13.07
CA ILE A 164 4.47 3.60 12.53
C ILE A 164 3.61 4.28 13.59
N ILE A 165 3.02 5.43 13.25
CA ILE A 165 2.43 6.34 14.22
C ILE A 165 0.98 6.66 13.87
N GLY A 166 0.07 6.40 14.79
CA GLY A 166 -1.35 6.75 14.67
C GLY A 166 -2.31 5.62 15.05
N ASP A 167 -3.38 5.47 14.27
CA ASP A 167 -4.38 4.42 14.48
C ASP A 167 -3.92 3.09 13.88
N ILE A 168 -3.15 2.34 14.66
CA ILE A 168 -2.48 1.13 14.21
C ILE A 168 -3.48 -0.02 14.09
N THR A 169 -4.38 -0.14 15.07
CA THR A 169 -5.37 -1.25 15.14
C THR A 169 -6.28 -1.30 13.92
N HIS A 170 -6.74 -0.15 13.44
CA HIS A 170 -7.68 -0.06 12.32
C HIS A 170 -7.00 0.18 10.96
N SER A 171 -5.67 0.20 10.92
CA SER A 171 -4.90 0.47 9.70
C SER A 171 -4.38 -0.79 9.02
N ARG A 172 -4.99 -1.16 7.88
CA ARG A 172 -4.44 -2.21 7.00
C ARG A 172 -3.03 -1.87 6.48
N VAL A 173 -2.72 -0.58 6.33
CA VAL A 173 -1.38 -0.12 5.94
C VAL A 173 -0.36 -0.46 7.04
N ALA A 174 -0.70 -0.19 8.30
CA ALA A 174 0.16 -0.53 9.42
C ALA A 174 0.39 -2.04 9.50
N LYS A 175 -0.67 -2.85 9.38
CA LYS A 175 -0.59 -4.31 9.45
C LYS A 175 0.33 -4.89 8.36
N SER A 176 0.15 -4.50 7.11
CA SER A 176 0.99 -4.97 6.01
C SER A 176 2.46 -4.52 6.17
N ASN A 177 2.68 -3.26 6.58
CA ASN A 177 4.04 -2.72 6.74
C ASN A 177 4.78 -3.32 7.93
N MET A 178 4.14 -3.49 9.11
CA MET A 178 4.82 -4.05 10.29
C MET A 178 5.34 -5.47 10.03
N GLN A 179 4.54 -6.29 9.35
CA GLN A 179 4.91 -7.66 8.99
C GLN A 179 6.12 -7.68 8.06
N MET A 180 6.07 -6.90 6.98
CA MET A 180 7.13 -6.89 5.98
C MET A 180 8.41 -6.24 6.48
N LEU A 181 8.34 -5.09 7.14
CA LEU A 181 9.52 -4.41 7.67
C LEU A 181 10.27 -5.28 8.66
N LYS A 182 9.55 -5.93 9.60
CA LYS A 182 10.19 -6.88 10.52
C LYS A 182 10.85 -8.04 9.77
N ARG A 183 10.14 -8.63 8.79
CA ARG A 183 10.66 -9.77 8.01
C ARG A 183 11.92 -9.40 7.22
N LEU A 184 12.01 -8.16 6.75
CA LEU A 184 13.17 -7.63 6.02
C LEU A 184 14.28 -7.09 6.93
N GLY A 185 14.18 -7.25 8.25
CA GLY A 185 15.24 -6.94 9.21
C GLY A 185 15.20 -5.53 9.80
N ALA A 186 14.14 -4.76 9.58
CA ALA A 186 13.94 -3.46 10.22
C ALA A 186 13.52 -3.62 11.69
N GLN A 187 13.86 -2.63 12.50
CA GLN A 187 13.38 -2.47 13.87
C GLN A 187 12.13 -1.59 13.83
N VAL A 188 10.98 -2.20 14.11
CA VAL A 188 9.70 -1.51 14.05
C VAL A 188 9.34 -0.95 15.42
N TYR A 189 8.85 0.27 15.43
CA TYR A 189 8.32 0.96 16.61
C TYR A 189 6.89 1.43 16.32
N PHE A 190 6.10 1.53 17.38
CA PHE A 190 4.73 2.02 17.31
C PHE A 190 4.54 3.21 18.22
N SER A 191 3.67 4.13 17.82
CA SER A 191 3.23 5.24 18.65
C SER A 191 1.81 5.69 18.27
N GLY A 192 1.16 6.39 19.18
CA GLY A 192 -0.19 6.91 18.99
C GLY A 192 -0.99 6.83 20.29
N PRO A 193 -2.32 7.02 20.25
CA PRO A 193 -3.17 6.75 21.40
C PRO A 193 -3.08 5.28 21.85
N GLU A 194 -2.90 5.02 23.14
CA GLU A 194 -2.72 3.66 23.68
C GLU A 194 -3.92 2.75 23.36
N ASN A 195 -5.12 3.29 23.35
CA ASN A 195 -6.35 2.56 23.01
C ASN A 195 -6.48 2.22 21.51
N TRP A 196 -5.62 2.76 20.65
CA TRP A 196 -5.51 2.42 19.23
C TRP A 196 -4.35 1.47 18.94
N TYR A 197 -3.81 0.84 19.95
CA TYR A 197 -2.73 -0.11 19.88
C TYR A 197 -3.15 -1.46 20.48
N ASP A 198 -2.94 -2.54 19.73
CA ASP A 198 -3.19 -3.90 20.21
C ASP A 198 -1.86 -4.49 20.76
N PRO A 199 -1.84 -4.98 22.00
CA PRO A 199 -0.66 -5.66 22.55
C PRO A 199 -0.10 -6.81 21.69
N ALA A 200 -0.92 -7.43 20.84
CA ALA A 200 -0.46 -8.45 19.90
C ALA A 200 0.60 -7.92 18.90
N PHE A 201 0.64 -6.61 18.67
CA PHE A 201 1.62 -5.98 17.76
C PHE A 201 3.05 -5.94 18.35
N GLU A 202 3.23 -6.20 19.64
CA GLU A 202 4.55 -6.42 20.26
C GLU A 202 5.34 -7.56 19.59
N ALA A 203 4.63 -8.48 18.93
CA ALA A 203 5.27 -9.49 18.09
C ALA A 203 6.07 -8.90 16.92
N TYR A 204 5.76 -7.69 16.50
CA TYR A 204 6.38 -7.01 15.36
C TYR A 204 7.31 -5.86 15.75
N GLY A 205 7.05 -5.18 16.86
CA GLY A 205 7.83 -4.02 17.30
C GLY A 205 7.39 -3.53 18.67
N HIS A 206 7.98 -2.43 19.14
CA HIS A 206 7.76 -1.92 20.49
C HIS A 206 6.98 -0.58 20.44
N TYR A 207 6.02 -0.44 21.38
CA TYR A 207 5.31 0.83 21.56
C TYR A 207 6.15 1.80 22.40
N LEU A 208 6.35 3.03 21.91
CA LEU A 208 7.00 4.12 22.61
C LEU A 208 6.27 5.46 22.31
N PRO A 209 6.30 6.45 23.22
CA PRO A 209 5.82 7.79 22.92
C PRO A 209 6.53 8.41 21.72
N ILE A 210 5.80 9.19 20.91
CA ILE A 210 6.37 9.84 19.71
C ILE A 210 7.59 10.72 20.05
N ASP A 211 7.59 11.36 21.23
CA ASP A 211 8.68 12.22 21.67
C ASP A 211 9.99 11.47 21.94
N ASP A 212 9.93 10.18 22.22
CA ASP A 212 11.09 9.31 22.40
C ASP A 212 11.59 8.76 21.05
N LEU A 213 10.74 8.78 20.02
CA LEU A 213 11.04 8.19 18.71
C LEU A 213 11.60 9.19 17.69
N VAL A 214 11.11 10.44 17.68
CA VAL A 214 11.37 11.40 16.59
C VAL A 214 12.86 11.66 16.31
N GLY A 215 13.72 11.60 17.32
CA GLY A 215 15.17 11.80 17.18
C GLY A 215 15.95 10.51 16.91
N GLU A 216 15.32 9.34 17.01
CA GLU A 216 15.98 8.05 17.06
C GLU A 216 15.71 7.18 15.84
N VAL A 217 14.66 7.48 15.06
CA VAL A 217 14.24 6.65 13.94
C VAL A 217 14.67 7.21 12.59
N ASP A 218 14.84 6.33 11.62
CA ASP A 218 15.19 6.66 10.25
C ASP A 218 13.94 7.03 9.42
N VAL A 219 12.80 6.40 9.76
CA VAL A 219 11.53 6.59 9.05
C VAL A 219 10.40 6.85 10.05
N LEU A 220 9.70 7.98 9.88
CA LEU A 220 8.43 8.24 10.56
C LEU A 220 7.29 8.04 9.56
N MET A 221 6.56 6.94 9.72
CA MET A 221 5.37 6.64 8.92
C MET A 221 4.13 7.06 9.70
N MET A 222 3.60 8.24 9.36
CA MET A 222 2.37 8.76 9.95
C MET A 222 1.16 8.10 9.31
N LEU A 223 0.17 7.73 10.10
CA LEU A 223 -1.09 7.14 9.63
C LEU A 223 -2.20 8.20 9.64
N ARG A 224 -3.13 8.07 8.72
CA ARG A 224 -4.33 8.91 8.70
C ARG A 224 -5.20 8.63 9.92
N VAL A 225 -5.63 9.65 10.63
CA VAL A 225 -6.67 9.57 11.66
C VAL A 225 -8.03 9.36 10.98
N GLN A 226 -8.67 8.23 11.26
CA GLN A 226 -9.95 7.85 10.63
C GLN A 226 -11.11 8.20 11.57
N HIS A 227 -11.48 9.48 11.63
CA HIS A 227 -12.56 9.98 12.49
C HIS A 227 -13.90 9.23 12.27
N GLU A 228 -14.11 8.72 11.06
CA GLU A 228 -15.30 7.97 10.69
C GLU A 228 -15.40 6.56 11.29
N ARG A 229 -14.33 6.03 11.88
CA ARG A 229 -14.25 4.68 12.45
C ARG A 229 -14.27 4.65 13.97
N HIS A 230 -14.23 5.81 14.62
CA HIS A 230 -14.22 5.92 16.07
C HIS A 230 -15.62 6.28 16.59
N ASP A 231 -16.18 5.45 17.46
CA ASP A 231 -17.42 5.74 18.17
C ASP A 231 -17.25 6.98 19.07
N ASN A 232 -18.32 7.78 19.22
CA ASN A 232 -18.36 9.12 19.82
C ASN A 232 -17.83 9.26 21.26
N HIS A 233 -17.27 8.23 21.88
CA HIS A 233 -16.86 8.25 23.28
C HIS A 233 -15.35 8.48 23.52
N GLU A 234 -14.50 8.49 22.46
CA GLU A 234 -13.05 8.66 22.58
C GLU A 234 -12.46 9.58 21.49
N SER A 235 -13.18 10.63 21.15
CA SER A 235 -12.72 11.56 20.11
C SER A 235 -11.77 12.62 20.70
N PHE A 236 -10.49 12.57 20.30
CA PHE A 236 -9.62 13.73 20.44
C PHE A 236 -10.10 14.86 19.53
N SER A 237 -10.00 16.12 19.98
CA SER A 237 -10.06 17.22 19.03
C SER A 237 -8.85 17.12 18.09
N LYS A 238 -8.93 17.76 16.92
CA LYS A 238 -7.80 17.79 15.95
C LYS A 238 -6.54 18.35 16.60
N GLU A 239 -6.71 19.42 17.37
CA GLU A 239 -5.64 20.12 18.07
C GLU A 239 -5.02 19.26 19.18
N GLU A 240 -5.84 18.57 19.96
CA GLU A 240 -5.36 17.65 21.01
C GLU A 240 -4.59 16.48 20.43
N TYR A 241 -5.10 15.86 19.33
CA TYR A 241 -4.40 14.80 18.65
C TYR A 241 -3.06 15.29 18.11
N HIS A 242 -3.04 16.44 17.42
CA HIS A 242 -1.82 17.02 16.87
C HIS A 242 -0.77 17.25 17.94
N GLN A 243 -1.15 17.84 19.08
CA GLN A 243 -0.24 18.12 20.18
C GLN A 243 0.31 16.84 20.84
N LYS A 244 -0.55 15.83 21.05
CA LYS A 244 -0.16 14.61 21.76
C LYS A 244 0.54 13.57 20.88
N HIS A 245 0.07 13.38 19.66
CA HIS A 245 0.45 12.25 18.80
C HIS A 245 0.88 12.66 17.39
N GLY A 246 0.64 13.91 16.97
CA GLY A 246 0.99 14.38 15.64
C GLY A 246 2.47 14.72 15.49
N LEU A 247 2.96 14.72 14.25
CA LEU A 247 4.28 15.25 13.93
C LEU A 247 4.19 16.77 13.78
N THR A 248 4.50 17.47 14.86
CA THR A 248 4.56 18.94 14.90
C THR A 248 5.87 19.46 14.32
N VAL A 249 5.96 20.76 14.04
CA VAL A 249 7.19 21.40 13.57
C VAL A 249 8.33 21.24 14.61
N GLU A 250 8.01 21.37 15.89
CA GLU A 250 8.98 21.22 16.99
C GLU A 250 9.51 19.79 17.09
N ARG A 251 8.65 18.78 16.87
CA ARG A 251 9.08 17.38 16.79
C ARG A 251 9.95 17.14 15.57
N ALA A 252 9.53 17.64 14.41
CA ALA A 252 10.29 17.50 13.18
C ALA A 252 11.69 18.14 13.26
N ALA A 253 11.83 19.24 14.00
CA ALA A 253 13.14 19.86 14.23
C ALA A 253 14.14 19.00 15.02
N ARG A 254 13.67 17.94 15.69
CA ARG A 254 14.50 16.95 16.41
C ARG A 254 14.85 15.73 15.58
N MET A 255 14.26 15.57 14.41
CA MET A 255 14.55 14.42 13.52
C MET A 255 16.01 14.43 13.08
N ALA A 256 16.58 13.24 12.92
CA ALA A 256 17.89 13.11 12.29
C ALA A 256 17.86 13.67 10.85
N GLU A 257 18.97 14.22 10.39
CA GLU A 257 19.08 14.84 9.05
C GLU A 257 18.65 13.89 7.93
N ARG A 258 18.97 12.61 8.05
CA ARG A 258 18.63 11.56 7.05
C ARG A 258 17.25 10.96 7.23
N ALA A 259 16.57 11.27 8.33
CA ALA A 259 15.24 10.69 8.60
C ALA A 259 14.21 11.23 7.60
N ILE A 260 13.28 10.36 7.22
CA ILE A 260 12.22 10.68 6.27
C ILE A 260 10.83 10.61 6.90
N ILE A 261 9.92 11.40 6.36
CA ILE A 261 8.51 11.42 6.73
C ILE A 261 7.72 10.73 5.63
N MET A 262 6.89 9.75 6.01
CA MET A 262 5.99 9.02 5.12
C MET A 262 4.55 9.11 5.60
N HIS A 263 3.61 8.98 4.67
CA HIS A 263 2.17 8.95 4.95
C HIS A 263 1.43 8.32 3.75
N PRO A 264 0.52 7.38 3.96
CA PRO A 264 -0.17 6.69 2.85
C PRO A 264 -1.18 7.57 2.11
N ALA A 265 -1.46 8.78 2.61
CA ALA A 265 -2.50 9.71 2.14
C ALA A 265 -3.93 9.08 2.13
N PRO A 266 -5.00 9.90 2.22
CA PRO A 266 -4.98 11.35 2.27
C PRO A 266 -4.46 11.86 3.62
N VAL A 267 -3.79 13.02 3.61
CA VAL A 267 -3.27 13.66 4.83
C VAL A 267 -4.34 14.56 5.44
N ASN A 268 -4.60 14.44 6.73
CA ASN A 268 -5.32 15.47 7.48
C ASN A 268 -4.28 16.45 8.03
N ARG A 269 -4.06 17.56 7.32
CA ARG A 269 -3.08 18.59 7.67
C ARG A 269 -3.41 19.18 9.04
N ASP A 270 -2.38 19.41 9.84
CA ASP A 270 -2.47 19.89 11.23
C ASP A 270 -3.25 18.95 12.17
N VAL A 271 -3.36 17.68 11.80
CA VAL A 271 -3.86 16.59 12.66
C VAL A 271 -2.73 15.60 12.91
N GLU A 272 -2.49 14.66 12.00
CA GLU A 272 -1.37 13.72 12.15
C GLU A 272 -0.01 14.31 11.78
N ILE A 273 0.03 15.35 10.97
CA ILE A 273 1.26 16.02 10.53
C ILE A 273 1.00 17.52 10.31
N ALA A 274 1.93 18.37 10.74
CA ALA A 274 1.86 19.81 10.48
C ALA A 274 1.84 20.10 8.98
N ASP A 275 1.01 21.05 8.55
CA ASP A 275 0.82 21.39 7.13
C ASP A 275 2.13 21.65 6.39
N SER A 276 3.04 22.42 6.97
CA SER A 276 4.34 22.77 6.39
C SER A 276 5.27 21.58 6.17
N LEU A 277 5.05 20.44 6.86
CA LEU A 277 5.90 19.27 6.78
C LEU A 277 5.50 18.32 5.64
N VAL A 278 4.28 18.42 5.12
CA VAL A 278 3.76 17.51 4.08
C VAL A 278 4.60 17.52 2.80
N GLU A 279 5.15 18.67 2.45
CA GLU A 279 6.00 18.89 1.28
C GLU A 279 7.41 19.36 1.66
N SER A 280 7.86 19.12 2.90
CA SER A 280 9.19 19.47 3.36
C SER A 280 10.28 18.62 2.68
N SER A 281 11.53 19.03 2.80
CA SER A 281 12.68 18.30 2.22
C SER A 281 12.84 16.87 2.74
N GLN A 282 12.39 16.59 3.95
CA GLN A 282 12.39 15.23 4.54
C GLN A 282 11.14 14.42 4.18
N SER A 283 10.09 15.04 3.63
CA SER A 283 8.86 14.34 3.24
C SER A 283 9.08 13.49 1.98
N ARG A 284 8.53 12.29 2.01
CA ARG A 284 8.47 11.37 0.86
C ARG A 284 7.03 11.05 0.45
N ILE A 285 6.06 11.82 0.95
CA ILE A 285 4.63 11.59 0.70
C ILE A 285 4.30 11.65 -0.80
N VAL A 286 4.80 12.67 -1.49
CA VAL A 286 4.61 12.81 -2.94
C VAL A 286 5.39 11.71 -3.70
N THR A 287 6.59 11.37 -3.22
CA THR A 287 7.40 10.27 -3.77
C THR A 287 6.67 8.93 -3.65
N GLN A 288 6.02 8.64 -2.51
CA GLN A 288 5.19 7.44 -2.35
C GLN A 288 4.07 7.38 -3.40
N MET A 289 3.38 8.49 -3.66
CA MET A 289 2.34 8.55 -4.69
C MET A 289 2.89 8.20 -6.08
N SER A 290 4.04 8.77 -6.44
CA SER A 290 4.73 8.48 -7.70
C SER A 290 5.22 7.03 -7.77
N ASN A 291 5.88 6.54 -6.72
CA ASN A 291 6.38 5.17 -6.62
C ASN A 291 5.25 4.13 -6.74
N GLY A 292 4.06 4.50 -6.30
CA GLY A 292 2.87 3.67 -6.46
C GLY A 292 2.60 3.27 -7.90
N VAL A 293 2.82 4.15 -8.87
CA VAL A 293 2.66 3.83 -10.29
C VAL A 293 3.66 2.77 -10.73
N PHE A 294 4.93 2.95 -10.39
CA PHE A 294 6.00 2.06 -10.85
C PHE A 294 5.97 0.67 -10.19
N VAL A 295 5.61 0.61 -8.90
CA VAL A 295 5.37 -0.67 -8.22
C VAL A 295 4.19 -1.40 -8.83
N ARG A 296 3.10 -0.71 -9.14
CA ARG A 296 1.94 -1.30 -9.81
C ARG A 296 2.24 -1.78 -11.21
N MET A 297 3.13 -1.09 -11.95
CA MET A 297 3.66 -1.61 -13.22
C MET A 297 4.40 -2.94 -13.01
N ALA A 298 5.26 -3.04 -11.99
CA ALA A 298 5.99 -4.28 -11.69
C ALA A 298 5.04 -5.43 -11.30
N ILE A 299 4.01 -5.13 -10.53
CA ILE A 299 2.98 -6.11 -10.14
C ILE A 299 2.19 -6.60 -11.35
N LEU A 300 1.74 -5.68 -12.21
CA LEU A 300 1.01 -6.01 -13.43
C LEU A 300 1.85 -6.88 -14.36
N GLU A 301 3.12 -6.52 -14.59
CA GLU A 301 4.06 -7.37 -15.35
C GLU A 301 4.17 -8.77 -14.73
N ALA A 302 4.35 -8.86 -13.40
CA ALA A 302 4.53 -10.14 -12.70
C ALA A 302 3.32 -11.07 -12.83
N VAL A 303 2.10 -10.55 -12.77
CA VAL A 303 0.88 -11.37 -12.88
C VAL A 303 0.50 -11.69 -14.33
N LEU A 304 0.91 -10.89 -15.30
CA LEU A 304 0.61 -11.08 -16.71
C LEU A 304 1.65 -11.94 -17.45
N THR A 305 2.85 -12.09 -16.89
CA THR A 305 3.93 -12.94 -17.47
C THR A 305 3.81 -14.42 -17.03
N SER A 306 2.85 -14.77 -16.18
CA SER A 306 2.69 -16.12 -15.60
C SER A 306 1.70 -17.02 -16.36
N HIS A 307 1.14 -16.54 -17.45
CA HIS A 307 0.10 -17.23 -18.23
C HIS A 307 0.64 -17.78 -19.54
#